data_d6a73c06dc4eaa5381699207fde4077c
#
_entry.id   d6a73c06dc4eaa5381699207fde4077c
#
_cell.length_a   1.000
_cell.length_b   1.000
_cell.length_c   1.000
_cell.angle_alpha   90.00
_cell.angle_beta   90.00
_cell.angle_gamma   90.00
#
_symmetry.space_group_name_H-M   'P 1'
#
loop_
_entity.id
_entity.type
_entity.pdbx_description
1 polymer ?
#
loop_
_entity_poly.entity_id
_entity_poly.type
_entity_poly.pdbx_seq_one_letter_code
_entity_poly.pdbx_strand_id
1 'polypeptide(L)'
;MTEGNYVLVVEDDPFYSKIYKTKLAKEKIDSQVVSNGDEALQAVKALRPGLILLDLIMPGKDGFETLAELKADAAMKDVPVIVLSNLSQEEDIKRVMEMGAVEYLIKANVPIQEVIGKVKNHLGL
;
A
#
# COMPACT_ATOMS: atom_id res chain seq x y z
N MET A 1 -11.10 -8.87 -10.25
CA MET A 1 -10.62 -7.50 -9.92
C MET A 1 -11.10 -6.53 -10.98
N THR A 2 -11.61 -5.41 -10.56
CA THR A 2 -12.05 -4.36 -11.49
C THR A 2 -11.39 -3.04 -11.10
N GLU A 3 -11.38 -2.10 -12.04
CA GLU A 3 -10.78 -0.78 -11.82
C GLU A 3 -11.38 -0.09 -10.60
N GLY A 4 -10.52 0.38 -9.70
CA GLY A 4 -10.92 1.06 -8.47
C GLY A 4 -11.44 0.15 -7.37
N ASN A 5 -11.47 -1.17 -7.56
CA ASN A 5 -12.11 -2.11 -6.64
C ASN A 5 -11.18 -3.20 -6.11
N TYR A 6 -9.87 -2.98 -6.11
CA TYR A 6 -8.96 -3.93 -5.50
C TYR A 6 -7.86 -3.20 -4.73
N VAL A 7 -7.20 -3.93 -3.85
CA VAL A 7 -6.06 -3.40 -3.08
C VAL A 7 -4.77 -3.91 -3.70
N LEU A 8 -3.86 -3.01 -4.03
CA LEU A 8 -2.52 -3.38 -4.44
C LEU A 8 -1.63 -3.44 -3.21
N VAL A 9 -1.08 -4.61 -2.92
CA VAL A 9 -0.18 -4.85 -1.79
C VAL A 9 1.25 -4.86 -2.33
N VAL A 10 2.04 -3.87 -1.95
CA VAL A 10 3.44 -3.74 -2.37
C VAL A 10 4.31 -4.15 -1.19
N GLU A 11 4.74 -5.41 -1.18
CA GLU A 11 5.41 -6.05 -0.06
C GLU A 11 6.31 -7.17 -0.57
N ASP A 12 7.61 -7.11 -0.26
CA ASP A 12 8.56 -8.13 -0.70
C ASP A 12 8.66 -9.32 0.27
N ASP A 13 8.22 -9.15 1.53
CA ASP A 13 8.24 -10.24 2.51
C ASP A 13 7.04 -11.15 2.31
N PRO A 14 7.24 -12.42 1.90
CA PRO A 14 6.13 -13.33 1.64
C PRO A 14 5.29 -13.65 2.89
N PHE A 15 5.86 -13.54 4.09
CA PHE A 15 5.13 -13.73 5.34
C PHE A 15 4.02 -12.69 5.47
N TYR A 16 4.37 -11.42 5.31
CA TYR A 16 3.39 -10.33 5.43
C TYR A 16 2.44 -10.29 4.24
N SER A 17 2.93 -10.44 3.03
CA SER A 17 2.07 -10.37 1.84
C SER A 17 0.99 -11.45 1.87
N LYS A 18 1.33 -12.65 2.33
CA LYS A 18 0.38 -13.75 2.47
C LYS A 18 -0.70 -13.43 3.51
N ILE A 19 -0.29 -12.84 4.65
CA ILE A 19 -1.22 -12.46 5.71
C ILE A 19 -2.22 -11.43 5.19
N TYR A 20 -1.74 -10.37 4.53
CA TYR A 20 -2.61 -9.32 4.02
C TYR A 20 -3.58 -9.88 2.97
N LYS A 21 -3.06 -10.65 2.02
CA LYS A 21 -3.88 -11.23 0.96
C LYS A 21 -4.97 -12.13 1.54
N THR A 22 -4.62 -12.99 2.48
CA THR A 22 -5.55 -13.92 3.13
C THR A 22 -6.65 -13.17 3.89
N LYS A 23 -6.25 -12.16 4.67
CA LYS A 23 -7.22 -11.40 5.47
C LYS A 23 -8.13 -10.53 4.60
N LEU A 24 -7.61 -9.93 3.56
CA LEU A 24 -8.41 -9.17 2.61
C LEU A 24 -9.43 -10.08 1.92
N ALA A 25 -9.00 -11.28 1.51
CA ALA A 25 -9.90 -12.25 0.87
C ALA A 25 -11.04 -12.66 1.81
N LYS A 26 -10.78 -12.80 3.10
CA LYS A 26 -11.82 -13.11 4.09
C LYS A 26 -12.88 -12.01 4.18
N GLU A 27 -12.49 -10.77 3.92
CA GLU A 27 -13.39 -9.63 3.90
C GLU A 27 -13.98 -9.37 2.52
N LYS A 28 -13.77 -10.30 1.58
CA LYS A 28 -14.26 -10.23 0.19
C LYS A 28 -13.69 -9.02 -0.56
N ILE A 29 -12.45 -8.66 -0.23
CA ILE A 29 -11.72 -7.59 -0.89
C ILE A 29 -10.66 -8.23 -1.79
N ASP A 30 -10.74 -7.96 -3.09
CA ASP A 30 -9.75 -8.44 -4.04
C ASP A 30 -8.41 -7.76 -3.80
N SER A 31 -7.33 -8.47 -3.99
CA SER A 31 -5.99 -7.93 -3.84
C SER A 31 -5.01 -8.53 -4.85
N GLN A 32 -4.00 -7.76 -5.17
CA GLN A 32 -2.87 -8.20 -5.97
C GLN A 32 -1.60 -7.88 -5.18
N VAL A 33 -0.67 -8.82 -5.13
CA VAL A 33 0.62 -8.63 -4.44
C VAL A 33 1.70 -8.43 -5.48
N VAL A 34 2.54 -7.42 -5.26
CA VAL A 34 3.76 -7.18 -6.03
C VAL A 34 4.90 -7.00 -5.03
N SER A 35 6.14 -7.20 -5.49
CA SER A 35 7.29 -7.32 -4.60
C SER A 35 8.22 -6.10 -4.58
N ASN A 36 8.00 -5.13 -5.46
CA ASN A 36 8.86 -3.94 -5.53
C ASN A 36 8.14 -2.78 -6.22
N GLY A 37 8.80 -1.62 -6.22
CA GLY A 37 8.21 -0.40 -6.76
C GLY A 37 7.97 -0.44 -8.27
N ASP A 38 8.87 -1.06 -9.03
CA ASP A 38 8.70 -1.15 -10.48
C ASP A 38 7.48 -2.00 -10.85
N GLU A 39 7.31 -3.13 -10.16
CA GLU A 39 6.12 -3.97 -10.34
C GLU A 39 4.85 -3.22 -9.93
N ALA A 40 4.93 -2.42 -8.87
CA ALA A 40 3.78 -1.62 -8.43
C ALA A 40 3.35 -0.63 -9.51
N LEU A 41 4.30 0.08 -10.10
CA LEU A 41 4.01 1.06 -11.14
C LEU A 41 3.43 0.41 -12.40
N GLN A 42 3.92 -0.78 -12.75
CA GLN A 42 3.34 -1.55 -13.85
C GLN A 42 1.92 -2.00 -13.55
N ALA A 43 1.68 -2.48 -12.32
CA ALA A 43 0.36 -2.97 -11.92
C ALA A 43 -0.69 -1.86 -11.96
N VAL A 44 -0.38 -0.65 -11.46
CA VAL A 44 -1.34 0.45 -11.45
C VAL A 44 -1.66 0.95 -12.85
N LYS A 45 -0.73 0.84 -13.79
CA LYS A 45 -0.96 1.18 -15.20
C LYS A 45 -1.87 0.17 -15.88
N ALA A 46 -1.73 -1.11 -15.53
CA ALA A 46 -2.55 -2.17 -16.09
C ALA A 46 -3.99 -2.09 -15.59
N LEU A 47 -4.18 -1.80 -14.29
CA LEU A 47 -5.50 -1.70 -13.68
C LEU A 47 -5.39 -0.82 -12.44
N ARG A 48 -6.13 0.29 -12.42
CA ARG A 48 -6.10 1.25 -11.30
C ARG A 48 -6.68 0.59 -10.03
N PRO A 49 -5.92 0.57 -8.91
CA PRO A 49 -6.44 0.04 -7.65
C PRO A 49 -7.35 1.05 -6.95
N GLY A 50 -8.11 0.58 -5.97
CA GLY A 50 -8.88 1.44 -5.08
C GLY A 50 -8.05 1.93 -3.90
N LEU A 51 -6.98 1.21 -3.56
CA LEU A 51 -6.10 1.54 -2.45
C LEU A 51 -4.78 0.80 -2.62
N ILE A 52 -3.70 1.39 -2.13
CA ILE A 52 -2.37 0.78 -2.16
C ILE A 52 -1.85 0.65 -0.72
N LEU A 53 -1.46 -0.57 -0.34
CA LEU A 53 -0.68 -0.84 0.86
C LEU A 53 0.78 -0.88 0.44
N LEU A 54 1.60 -0.01 0.98
CA LEU A 54 2.98 0.19 0.50
C LEU A 54 3.99 0.06 1.63
N ASP A 55 4.92 -0.89 1.49
CA ASP A 55 6.10 -0.95 2.34
C ASP A 55 7.15 0.02 1.81
N LEU A 56 7.96 0.57 2.70
CA LEU A 56 9.02 1.50 2.32
C LEU A 56 10.34 0.80 2.02
N ILE A 57 10.61 -0.33 2.67
CA ILE A 57 11.88 -1.05 2.54
C ILE A 57 11.71 -2.24 1.61
N MET A 58 12.22 -2.09 0.39
CA MET A 58 12.15 -3.13 -0.64
C MET A 58 13.42 -3.08 -1.50
N PRO A 59 13.83 -4.20 -2.10
CA PRO A 59 14.96 -4.19 -3.02
C PRO A 59 14.64 -3.39 -4.28
N GLY A 60 15.65 -2.79 -4.88
CA GLY A 60 15.49 -1.97 -6.08
C GLY A 60 14.80 -0.66 -5.76
N LYS A 61 13.74 -0.34 -6.51
CA LYS A 61 12.96 0.88 -6.25
C LYS A 61 12.19 0.74 -4.94
N ASP A 62 12.53 1.55 -3.96
CA ASP A 62 11.93 1.50 -2.63
C ASP A 62 10.56 2.20 -2.57
N GLY A 63 9.94 2.18 -1.39
CA GLY A 63 8.61 2.76 -1.22
C GLY A 63 8.58 4.28 -1.31
N PHE A 64 9.66 4.97 -0.90
CA PHE A 64 9.73 6.43 -1.05
C PHE A 64 9.68 6.84 -2.51
N GLU A 65 10.51 6.21 -3.34
CA GLU A 65 10.53 6.46 -4.78
C GLU A 65 9.19 6.11 -5.43
N THR A 66 8.63 4.98 -5.04
CA THR A 66 7.34 4.50 -5.55
C THR A 66 6.23 5.50 -5.23
N LEU A 67 6.17 5.96 -3.98
CA LEU A 67 5.16 6.94 -3.55
C LEU A 67 5.30 8.25 -4.32
N ALA A 68 6.54 8.72 -4.50
CA ALA A 68 6.78 9.95 -5.25
C ALA A 68 6.25 9.85 -6.68
N GLU A 69 6.51 8.72 -7.36
CA GLU A 69 6.05 8.53 -8.73
C GLU A 69 4.53 8.37 -8.81
N LEU A 70 3.91 7.69 -7.85
CA LEU A 70 2.45 7.56 -7.80
C LEU A 70 1.78 8.94 -7.63
N LYS A 71 2.32 9.76 -6.75
CA LYS A 71 1.73 11.09 -6.47
C LYS A 71 2.01 12.09 -7.58
N ALA A 72 3.03 11.86 -8.41
CA ALA A 72 3.30 12.68 -9.59
C ALA A 72 2.43 12.31 -10.79
N ASP A 73 1.81 11.15 -10.77
CA ASP A 73 0.96 10.66 -11.86
C ASP A 73 -0.47 11.16 -11.66
N ALA A 74 -0.98 11.94 -12.61
CA ALA A 74 -2.33 12.51 -12.53
C ALA A 74 -3.42 11.44 -12.40
N ALA A 75 -3.20 10.25 -12.95
CA ALA A 75 -4.18 9.16 -12.88
C ALA A 75 -4.16 8.44 -11.52
N MET A 76 -3.04 8.53 -10.78
CA MET A 76 -2.84 7.77 -9.54
C MET A 76 -2.79 8.64 -8.28
N LYS A 77 -2.59 9.94 -8.40
CA LYS A 77 -2.39 10.82 -7.24
C LYS A 77 -3.52 10.79 -6.23
N ASP A 78 -4.74 10.49 -6.66
CA ASP A 78 -5.91 10.46 -5.79
C ASP A 78 -6.20 9.07 -5.21
N VAL A 79 -5.44 8.05 -5.61
CA VAL A 79 -5.56 6.71 -5.02
C VAL A 79 -4.95 6.75 -3.61
N PRO A 80 -5.71 6.39 -2.56
CA PRO A 80 -5.16 6.42 -1.20
C PRO A 80 -4.03 5.41 -1.04
N VAL A 81 -2.94 5.86 -0.42
CA VAL A 81 -1.78 5.02 -0.11
C VAL A 81 -1.64 4.94 1.40
N ILE A 82 -1.75 3.74 1.94
CA ILE A 82 -1.46 3.45 3.35
C ILE A 82 -0.05 2.89 3.38
N VAL A 83 0.85 3.57 4.08
CA VAL A 83 2.21 3.07 4.27
C VAL A 83 2.24 2.13 5.46
N LEU A 84 2.79 0.94 5.27
CA LEU A 84 2.86 -0.11 6.26
C LEU A 84 4.30 -0.60 6.31
N SER A 85 5.07 -0.12 7.28
CA SER A 85 6.51 -0.32 7.33
C SER A 85 7.01 -0.43 8.77
N ASN A 86 8.20 -1.03 8.95
CA ASN A 86 8.86 -1.06 10.25
C ASN A 86 9.76 0.14 10.52
N LEU A 87 9.90 1.07 9.56
CA LEU A 87 10.56 2.35 9.83
C LEU A 87 9.72 3.15 10.81
N SER A 88 10.33 3.56 11.92
CA SER A 88 9.62 4.25 13.00
C SER A 88 10.20 5.63 13.33
N GLN A 89 11.15 6.12 12.56
CA GLN A 89 11.72 7.45 12.75
C GLN A 89 10.69 8.53 12.40
N GLU A 90 10.54 9.53 13.25
CA GLU A 90 9.58 10.61 13.02
C GLU A 90 9.82 11.33 11.69
N GLU A 91 11.08 11.48 11.29
CA GLU A 91 11.45 12.11 10.03
C GLU A 91 10.89 11.36 8.81
N ASP A 92 10.98 10.02 8.84
CA ASP A 92 10.47 9.20 7.74
C ASP A 92 8.95 9.25 7.69
N ILE A 93 8.30 9.18 8.85
CA ILE A 93 6.85 9.25 8.94
C ILE A 93 6.36 10.59 8.41
N LYS A 94 6.96 11.68 8.89
CA LYS A 94 6.60 13.03 8.47
C LYS A 94 6.80 13.21 6.96
N ARG A 95 7.94 12.76 6.45
CA ARG A 95 8.25 12.83 5.02
C ARG A 95 7.19 12.16 4.17
N VAL A 96 6.82 10.94 4.54
CA VAL A 96 5.84 10.13 3.81
C VAL A 96 4.45 10.77 3.86
N MET A 97 4.05 11.28 5.01
CA MET A 97 2.76 11.96 5.14
C MET A 97 2.72 13.26 4.32
N GLU A 98 3.82 14.01 4.29
CA GLU A 98 3.94 15.20 3.45
C GLU A 98 3.91 14.86 1.96
N MET A 99 4.38 13.67 1.60
CA MET A 99 4.34 13.17 0.22
C MET A 99 2.94 12.73 -0.21
N GLY A 100 1.99 12.67 0.72
CA GLY A 100 0.60 12.41 0.38
C GLY A 100 0.03 11.06 0.80
N ALA A 101 0.75 10.27 1.61
CA ALA A 101 0.18 9.06 2.19
C ALA A 101 -0.97 9.42 3.12
N VAL A 102 -2.01 8.60 3.17
CA VAL A 102 -3.19 8.88 4.01
C VAL A 102 -3.07 8.31 5.40
N GLU A 103 -2.25 7.27 5.58
CA GLU A 103 -1.99 6.63 6.88
C GLU A 103 -0.55 6.13 6.90
N TYR A 104 0.03 6.10 8.10
CA TYR A 104 1.31 5.43 8.34
C TYR A 104 1.14 4.45 9.50
N LEU A 105 1.36 3.18 9.24
CA LEU A 105 1.23 2.14 10.26
C LEU A 105 2.58 1.44 10.44
N ILE A 106 3.00 1.28 11.70
CA ILE A 106 4.24 0.58 12.00
C ILE A 106 3.94 -0.91 12.05
N LYS A 107 4.49 -1.65 11.09
CA LYS A 107 4.17 -3.05 10.82
C LYS A 107 4.27 -3.95 12.05
N ALA A 108 5.32 -3.79 12.86
CA ALA A 108 5.53 -4.61 14.04
C ALA A 108 4.55 -4.30 15.18
N ASN A 109 3.89 -3.14 15.16
CA ASN A 109 3.06 -2.68 16.28
C ASN A 109 1.57 -2.73 15.99
N VAL A 110 1.17 -2.80 14.72
CA VAL A 110 -0.24 -2.73 14.35
C VAL A 110 -0.83 -4.13 14.18
N PRO A 111 -1.96 -4.44 14.86
CA PRO A 111 -2.66 -5.71 14.62
C PRO A 111 -3.19 -5.76 13.21
N ILE A 112 -3.24 -6.96 12.61
CA ILE A 112 -3.73 -7.13 11.24
C ILE A 112 -5.18 -6.62 11.09
N GLN A 113 -6.00 -6.78 12.12
CA GLN A 113 -7.39 -6.33 12.10
C GLN A 113 -7.50 -4.81 11.98
N GLU A 114 -6.56 -4.08 12.57
CA GLU A 114 -6.52 -2.62 12.45
C GLU A 114 -6.12 -2.21 11.02
N VAL A 115 -5.18 -2.92 10.42
CA VAL A 115 -4.81 -2.70 9.00
C VAL A 115 -6.03 -2.86 8.12
N ILE A 116 -6.76 -3.96 8.29
CA ILE A 116 -7.95 -4.26 7.49
C ILE A 116 -9.04 -3.21 7.72
N GLY A 117 -9.22 -2.77 8.96
CA GLY A 117 -10.18 -1.71 9.30
C GLY A 117 -9.86 -0.40 8.58
N LYS A 118 -8.58 -0.01 8.53
CA LYS A 118 -8.13 1.18 7.82
C LYS A 118 -8.36 1.05 6.31
N VAL A 119 -8.07 -0.11 5.75
CA VAL A 119 -8.32 -0.39 4.34
C VAL A 119 -9.81 -0.22 4.01
N LYS A 120 -10.67 -0.85 4.80
CA LYS A 120 -12.13 -0.77 4.60
C LYS A 120 -12.61 0.68 4.69
N ASN A 121 -12.10 1.42 5.65
CA ASN A 121 -12.47 2.82 5.87
C ASN A 121 -12.17 3.67 4.62
N HIS A 122 -10.97 3.52 4.08
CA HIS A 122 -10.57 4.29 2.90
C HIS A 122 -11.23 3.80 1.60
N LEU A 123 -11.71 2.56 1.57
CA LEU A 123 -12.48 2.03 0.44
C LEU A 123 -13.98 2.35 0.54
N GLY A 124 -14.43 2.91 1.66
CA GLY A 124 -15.84 3.21 1.87
C GLY A 124 -16.69 1.98 2.22
N LEU A 125 -16.05 0.98 2.79
CA LEU A 125 -16.73 -0.26 3.17
C LEU A 125 -17.12 -0.29 4.64
#